data_55e9cb43896072ebe03aef3fba9c4420
#
_entry.id   55e9cb43896072ebe03aef3fba9c4420
#
_cell.length_a   1.000
_cell.length_b   1.000
_cell.length_c   1.000
_cell.angle_alpha   90.00
_cell.angle_beta   90.00
_cell.angle_gamma   90.00
#
_symmetry.space_group_name_H-M   'P 1'
#
loop_
_entity.id
_entity.type
_entity.pdbx_description
1 polymer ?
#
loop_
_entity_poly.entity_id
_entity_poly.type
_entity_poly.pdbx_seq_one_letter_code
_entity_poly.pdbx_strand_id
1 'polypeptide(L)'
;MSNHAAVLILTTALALPAAAQNPDIKKVPARYTSPASGAEMYTAYCASCHGTKGLGNGPVSEHLKISVPDLTLLARQNKGVFPAVHVSQIIRGEVGARTHGHKDMPVWGPVFLNLNNRQEAAVHMRVSNLAKYIESLQAK
;
A
#
# COMPACT_ATOMS: atom_id res chain seq x y z
N MET A 1 -40.97 60.41 34.16
CA MET A 1 -41.21 59.30 33.16
C MET A 1 -39.95 59.25 32.34
N SER A 2 -39.06 58.27 32.67
CA SER A 2 -37.75 58.14 32.04
C SER A 2 -37.73 56.89 31.14
N ASN A 3 -37.68 57.15 29.84
CA ASN A 3 -37.60 56.03 28.81
C ASN A 3 -36.12 55.65 28.62
N HIS A 4 -35.79 54.46 29.09
CA HIS A 4 -34.50 53.83 28.76
C HIS A 4 -34.68 52.98 27.53
N ALA A 5 -34.23 53.45 26.38
CA ALA A 5 -34.14 52.64 25.15
C ALA A 5 -32.89 51.74 25.26
N ALA A 6 -33.12 50.44 25.38
CA ALA A 6 -32.05 49.42 25.30
C ALA A 6 -31.64 49.21 23.87
N VAL A 7 -30.40 49.57 23.52
CA VAL A 7 -29.80 49.25 22.21
C VAL A 7 -29.22 47.84 22.25
N LEU A 8 -29.86 46.92 21.54
CA LEU A 8 -29.35 45.56 21.33
C LEU A 8 -28.29 45.59 20.20
N ILE A 9 -27.03 45.40 20.58
CA ILE A 9 -25.93 45.23 19.59
C ILE A 9 -25.87 43.79 19.19
N LEU A 10 -26.31 43.53 17.96
CA LEU A 10 -26.25 42.19 17.34
C LEU A 10 -24.85 41.99 16.74
N THR A 11 -23.97 41.25 17.44
CA THR A 11 -22.64 40.89 16.95
C THR A 11 -22.74 39.67 15.99
N THR A 12 -22.67 39.91 14.69
CA THR A 12 -22.56 38.86 13.68
C THR A 12 -21.12 38.32 13.68
N ALA A 13 -20.95 37.11 14.19
CA ALA A 13 -19.69 36.39 14.08
C ALA A 13 -19.49 35.91 12.63
N LEU A 14 -18.51 36.49 11.93
CA LEU A 14 -18.07 36.05 10.61
C LEU A 14 -17.30 34.74 10.78
N ALA A 15 -17.91 33.59 10.44
CA ALA A 15 -17.22 32.31 10.36
C ALA A 15 -16.35 32.29 9.11
N LEU A 16 -15.03 32.36 9.27
CA LEU A 16 -14.06 32.14 8.18
C LEU A 16 -14.07 30.67 7.77
N PRO A 17 -14.17 30.34 6.46
CA PRO A 17 -14.05 28.96 6.01
C PRO A 17 -12.64 28.46 6.31
N ALA A 18 -12.53 27.37 7.09
CA ALA A 18 -11.29 26.65 7.26
C ALA A 18 -10.91 26.04 5.90
N ALA A 19 -9.89 26.59 5.26
CA ALA A 19 -9.32 26.01 4.06
C ALA A 19 -8.75 24.63 4.42
N ALA A 20 -9.37 23.55 3.91
CA ALA A 20 -8.84 22.20 4.01
C ALA A 20 -7.50 22.17 3.26
N GLN A 21 -6.40 22.11 3.99
CA GLN A 21 -5.08 21.96 3.42
C GLN A 21 -4.97 20.52 2.89
N ASN A 22 -5.01 20.36 1.56
CA ASN A 22 -4.65 19.09 0.94
C ASN A 22 -3.18 18.80 1.29
N PRO A 23 -2.88 17.65 1.92
CA PRO A 23 -1.50 17.29 2.22
C PRO A 23 -0.71 17.20 0.90
N ASP A 24 0.41 17.91 0.83
CA ASP A 24 1.34 17.86 -0.30
C ASP A 24 2.00 16.48 -0.33
N ILE A 25 1.48 15.57 -1.17
CA ILE A 25 1.99 14.21 -1.33
C ILE A 25 3.27 14.27 -2.15
N LYS A 26 4.42 14.31 -1.48
CA LYS A 26 5.73 14.23 -2.15
C LYS A 26 5.94 12.83 -2.70
N LYS A 27 6.02 12.73 -4.03
CA LYS A 27 6.46 11.50 -4.71
C LYS A 27 7.96 11.33 -4.50
N VAL A 28 8.35 10.30 -3.74
CA VAL A 28 9.75 9.92 -3.57
C VAL A 28 10.06 8.70 -4.44
N PRO A 29 11.25 8.63 -5.06
CA PRO A 29 11.67 7.45 -5.79
C PRO A 29 11.69 6.22 -4.88
N ALA A 30 11.30 5.05 -5.40
CA ALA A 30 11.43 3.81 -4.66
C ALA A 30 12.92 3.55 -4.35
N ARG A 31 13.22 3.19 -3.09
CA ARG A 31 14.59 2.86 -2.67
C ARG A 31 15.09 1.66 -3.48
N TYR A 32 16.32 1.75 -3.97
CA TYR A 32 16.97 0.60 -4.59
C TYR A 32 17.24 -0.51 -3.57
N THR A 33 16.98 -1.75 -3.96
CA THR A 33 17.27 -2.98 -3.19
C THR A 33 17.92 -4.00 -4.11
N SER A 34 18.59 -5.00 -3.54
CA SER A 34 19.13 -6.10 -4.34
C SER A 34 17.99 -6.92 -5.00
N PRO A 35 18.01 -7.14 -6.32
CA PRO A 35 17.04 -8.03 -6.98
C PRO A 35 17.16 -9.48 -6.53
N ALA A 36 18.28 -9.90 -5.94
CA ALA A 36 18.50 -11.24 -5.43
C ALA A 36 17.90 -11.47 -4.03
N SER A 37 17.59 -10.40 -3.27
CA SER A 37 17.08 -10.53 -1.90
C SER A 37 15.57 -10.30 -1.82
N GLY A 38 14.77 -11.37 -1.82
CA GLY A 38 13.33 -11.29 -1.59
C GLY A 38 12.97 -10.67 -0.25
N ALA A 39 13.72 -10.99 0.81
CA ALA A 39 13.52 -10.44 2.15
C ALA A 39 13.75 -8.92 2.22
N GLU A 40 14.84 -8.42 1.59
CA GLU A 40 15.13 -7.00 1.54
C GLU A 40 14.05 -6.24 0.77
N MET A 41 13.65 -6.77 -0.39
CA MET A 41 12.59 -6.18 -1.21
C MET A 41 11.25 -6.18 -0.47
N TYR A 42 10.92 -7.27 0.20
CA TYR A 42 9.69 -7.37 0.99
C TYR A 42 9.66 -6.33 2.11
N THR A 43 10.74 -6.21 2.86
CA THR A 43 10.86 -5.21 3.94
C THR A 43 10.73 -3.79 3.41
N ALA A 44 11.36 -3.49 2.26
CA ALA A 44 11.38 -2.15 1.69
C ALA A 44 10.05 -1.73 1.03
N TYR A 45 9.32 -2.67 0.43
CA TYR A 45 8.20 -2.34 -0.45
C TYR A 45 6.84 -2.88 0.01
N CYS A 46 6.83 -3.96 0.79
CA CYS A 46 5.60 -4.69 1.14
C CYS A 46 5.24 -4.58 2.61
N ALA A 47 6.24 -4.58 3.51
CA ALA A 47 6.02 -4.68 4.95
C ALA A 47 5.24 -3.51 5.56
N SER A 48 5.28 -2.32 4.94
CA SER A 48 4.51 -1.15 5.41
C SER A 48 2.99 -1.41 5.46
N CYS A 49 2.48 -2.20 4.52
CA CYS A 49 1.08 -2.60 4.48
C CYS A 49 0.87 -4.02 5.00
N HIS A 50 1.69 -4.99 4.53
CA HIS A 50 1.49 -6.41 4.84
C HIS A 50 2.09 -6.84 6.19
N GLY A 51 2.84 -5.98 6.88
CA GLY A 51 3.56 -6.32 8.09
C GLY A 51 4.84 -7.11 7.82
N THR A 52 5.78 -7.09 8.74
CA THR A 52 7.08 -7.77 8.60
C THR A 52 6.97 -9.30 8.52
N LYS A 53 5.88 -9.85 9.03
CA LYS A 53 5.57 -11.29 9.02
C LYS A 53 4.51 -11.69 7.98
N GLY A 54 4.01 -10.75 7.19
CA GLY A 54 2.99 -11.02 6.17
C GLY A 54 1.55 -11.12 6.67
N LEU A 55 1.27 -10.73 7.91
CA LEU A 55 -0.04 -10.89 8.57
C LEU A 55 -1.09 -9.84 8.17
N GLY A 56 -0.78 -8.92 7.27
CA GLY A 56 -1.67 -7.82 6.88
C GLY A 56 -1.77 -6.68 7.89
N ASN A 57 -0.91 -6.66 8.90
CA ASN A 57 -0.91 -5.74 10.03
C ASN A 57 0.23 -4.70 9.99
N GLY A 58 0.64 -4.30 8.81
CA GLY A 58 1.64 -3.24 8.66
C GLY A 58 1.11 -1.88 9.12
N PRO A 59 2.00 -0.93 9.49
CA PRO A 59 1.60 0.37 10.08
C PRO A 59 0.70 1.22 9.17
N VAL A 60 0.72 0.97 7.85
CA VAL A 60 -0.16 1.68 6.90
C VAL A 60 -1.52 1.02 6.78
N SER A 61 -1.68 -0.26 7.18
CA SER A 61 -2.92 -1.03 6.98
C SER A 61 -4.15 -0.39 7.63
N GLU A 62 -3.99 0.28 8.77
CA GLU A 62 -5.07 0.95 9.51
C GLU A 62 -5.61 2.19 8.77
N HIS A 63 -4.83 2.75 7.85
CA HIS A 63 -5.19 3.94 7.07
C HIS A 63 -5.78 3.60 5.69
N LEU A 64 -5.81 2.31 5.33
CA LEU A 64 -6.37 1.86 4.07
C LEU A 64 -7.89 1.64 4.20
N LYS A 65 -8.62 1.91 3.11
CA LYS A 65 -10.07 1.68 3.06
C LYS A 65 -10.46 0.21 3.02
N ILE A 66 -9.47 -0.66 2.91
CA ILE A 66 -9.61 -2.09 2.69
C ILE A 66 -8.75 -2.87 3.66
N SER A 67 -9.17 -4.08 3.98
CA SER A 67 -8.35 -5.01 4.75
C SER A 67 -7.18 -5.52 3.91
N VAL A 68 -5.97 -5.37 4.43
CA VAL A 68 -4.76 -5.95 3.81
C VAL A 68 -4.76 -7.47 4.07
N PRO A 69 -4.63 -8.30 3.02
CA PRO A 69 -4.70 -9.74 3.19
C PRO A 69 -3.50 -10.29 3.98
N ASP A 70 -3.77 -11.33 4.77
CA ASP A 70 -2.75 -12.15 5.42
C ASP A 70 -2.08 -13.04 4.36
N LEU A 71 -0.83 -12.72 4.04
CA LEU A 71 -0.05 -13.44 3.03
C LEU A 71 0.42 -14.81 3.50
N THR A 72 0.38 -15.11 4.80
CA THR A 72 0.81 -16.41 5.34
C THR A 72 -0.17 -17.52 5.07
N LEU A 73 -1.40 -17.19 4.65
CA LEU A 73 -2.49 -18.13 4.44
C LEU A 73 -2.71 -18.50 2.96
N LEU A 74 -1.92 -17.98 2.03
CA LEU A 74 -2.15 -18.16 0.60
C LEU A 74 -2.12 -19.63 0.16
N ALA A 75 -1.18 -20.41 0.67
CA ALA A 75 -1.14 -21.86 0.39
C ALA A 75 -2.37 -22.57 0.97
N ARG A 76 -2.76 -22.25 2.21
CA ARG A 76 -3.94 -22.83 2.86
C ARG A 76 -5.23 -22.53 2.10
N GLN A 77 -5.38 -21.31 1.61
CA GLN A 77 -6.53 -20.87 0.82
C GLN A 77 -6.55 -21.50 -0.57
N ASN A 78 -5.41 -22.00 -1.04
CA ASN A 78 -5.23 -22.67 -2.34
C ASN A 78 -4.92 -24.15 -2.19
N LYS A 79 -5.69 -24.87 -1.36
CA LYS A 79 -5.64 -26.33 -1.19
C LYS A 79 -4.24 -26.87 -0.78
N GLY A 80 -3.49 -26.09 -0.02
CA GLY A 80 -2.16 -26.45 0.48
C GLY A 80 -1.01 -26.14 -0.49
N VAL A 81 -1.29 -25.59 -1.68
CA VAL A 81 -0.27 -25.25 -2.68
C VAL A 81 -0.11 -23.73 -2.77
N PHE A 82 1.11 -23.23 -2.62
CA PHE A 82 1.38 -21.81 -2.79
C PHE A 82 1.15 -21.37 -4.24
N PRO A 83 0.30 -20.35 -4.50
CA PRO A 83 -0.06 -19.95 -5.85
C PRO A 83 0.99 -19.00 -6.46
N ALA A 84 2.22 -19.45 -6.66
CA ALA A 84 3.39 -18.66 -7.04
C ALA A 84 3.17 -17.82 -8.32
N VAL A 85 2.55 -18.40 -9.34
CA VAL A 85 2.26 -17.71 -10.61
C VAL A 85 1.30 -16.55 -10.36
N HIS A 86 0.21 -16.79 -9.64
CA HIS A 86 -0.78 -15.76 -9.34
C HIS A 86 -0.21 -14.62 -8.50
N VAL A 87 0.59 -14.95 -7.47
CA VAL A 87 1.29 -13.94 -6.65
C VAL A 87 2.23 -13.08 -7.52
N SER A 88 2.98 -13.72 -8.43
CA SER A 88 3.87 -13.01 -9.35
C SER A 88 3.11 -12.06 -10.28
N GLN A 89 1.96 -12.50 -10.81
CA GLN A 89 1.08 -11.68 -11.66
C GLN A 89 0.51 -10.47 -10.90
N ILE A 90 0.11 -10.65 -9.63
CA ILE A 90 -0.36 -9.55 -8.78
C ILE A 90 0.76 -8.52 -8.56
N ILE A 91 1.96 -8.97 -8.20
CA ILE A 91 3.11 -8.09 -7.97
C ILE A 91 3.45 -7.30 -9.25
N ARG A 92 3.41 -7.93 -10.41
CA ARG A 92 3.64 -7.28 -11.71
C ARG A 92 2.50 -6.36 -12.15
N GLY A 93 1.28 -6.56 -11.62
CA GLY A 93 0.07 -5.85 -12.05
C GLY A 93 -0.55 -6.42 -13.32
N GLU A 94 -0.28 -7.69 -13.66
CA GLU A 94 -0.81 -8.39 -14.84
C GLU A 94 -2.24 -8.90 -14.61
N VAL A 95 -2.57 -9.31 -13.40
CA VAL A 95 -3.95 -9.57 -12.99
C VAL A 95 -4.51 -8.31 -12.37
N GLY A 96 -5.56 -7.81 -13.01
CA GLY A 96 -6.06 -6.48 -12.70
C GLY A 96 -6.48 -6.33 -11.25
N ALA A 97 -6.33 -5.12 -10.74
CA ALA A 97 -6.85 -4.65 -9.46
C ALA A 97 -8.35 -4.95 -9.23
N ARG A 98 -9.06 -5.41 -10.26
CA ARG A 98 -10.47 -5.80 -10.21
C ARG A 98 -10.71 -7.17 -9.58
N THR A 99 -9.76 -8.12 -9.69
CA THR A 99 -9.92 -9.48 -9.15
C THR A 99 -9.64 -9.55 -7.65
N HIS A 100 -8.88 -8.58 -7.12
CA HIS A 100 -8.60 -8.45 -5.69
C HIS A 100 -9.11 -7.13 -5.09
N GLY A 101 -9.93 -6.38 -5.84
CA GLY A 101 -10.76 -5.30 -5.32
C GLY A 101 -10.04 -3.99 -4.97
N HIS A 102 -8.72 -3.84 -5.16
CA HIS A 102 -8.03 -2.77 -4.47
C HIS A 102 -7.00 -2.03 -5.33
N LYS A 103 -7.30 -0.75 -5.57
CA LYS A 103 -6.40 0.23 -6.18
C LYS A 103 -5.25 0.66 -5.24
N ASP A 104 -5.25 0.18 -4.01
CA ASP A 104 -4.35 0.69 -2.97
C ASP A 104 -3.01 -0.06 -2.92
N MET A 105 -2.92 -1.28 -3.49
CA MET A 105 -1.65 -1.96 -3.67
C MET A 105 -0.92 -1.40 -4.90
N PRO A 106 0.31 -0.91 -4.76
CA PRO A 106 1.09 -0.43 -5.89
C PRO A 106 1.35 -1.52 -6.93
N VAL A 107 1.33 -1.15 -8.21
CA VAL A 107 1.76 -2.02 -9.31
C VAL A 107 3.28 -1.98 -9.40
N TRP A 108 3.95 -3.05 -8.97
CA TRP A 108 5.41 -3.07 -8.82
C TRP A 108 6.18 -3.31 -10.12
N GLY A 109 5.57 -3.92 -11.14
CA GLY A 109 6.23 -4.18 -12.43
C GLY A 109 6.89 -2.93 -13.03
N PRO A 110 6.16 -1.85 -13.29
CA PRO A 110 6.73 -0.59 -13.79
C PRO A 110 7.76 0.04 -12.86
N VAL A 111 7.57 -0.06 -11.53
CA VAL A 111 8.52 0.45 -10.54
C VAL A 111 9.85 -0.30 -10.65
N PHE A 112 9.82 -1.63 -10.69
CA PHE A 112 11.00 -2.47 -10.82
C PHE A 112 11.70 -2.28 -12.18
N LEU A 113 10.93 -2.04 -13.24
CA LEU A 113 11.48 -1.74 -14.55
C LEU A 113 12.32 -0.45 -14.51
N ASN A 114 11.82 0.59 -13.86
CA ASN A 114 12.54 1.86 -13.71
C ASN A 114 13.77 1.71 -12.82
N LEU A 115 13.71 0.94 -11.72
CA LEU A 115 14.84 0.69 -10.83
C LEU A 115 16.00 -0.08 -11.49
N ASN A 116 15.74 -0.75 -12.61
CA ASN A 116 16.71 -1.63 -13.27
C ASN A 116 16.99 -1.18 -14.72
N ASN A 117 16.99 0.13 -14.99
CA ASN A 117 17.28 0.67 -16.30
C ASN A 117 16.49 -0.02 -17.44
N ARG A 118 15.23 -0.35 -17.19
CA ARG A 118 14.29 -1.00 -18.11
C ARG A 118 14.70 -2.43 -18.54
N GLN A 119 15.45 -3.15 -17.70
CA GLN A 119 15.86 -4.52 -17.96
C GLN A 119 14.79 -5.51 -17.44
N GLU A 120 14.04 -6.14 -18.33
CA GLU A 120 12.98 -7.10 -17.98
C GLU A 120 13.51 -8.33 -17.21
N ALA A 121 14.70 -8.82 -17.52
CA ALA A 121 15.32 -9.93 -16.80
C ALA A 121 15.48 -9.61 -15.29
N ALA A 122 15.83 -8.38 -14.95
CA ALA A 122 15.95 -7.95 -13.56
C ALA A 122 14.58 -7.82 -12.87
N VAL A 123 13.54 -7.39 -13.61
CA VAL A 123 12.16 -7.39 -13.10
C VAL A 123 11.69 -8.81 -12.79
N HIS A 124 11.94 -9.74 -13.71
CA HIS A 124 11.63 -11.16 -13.52
C HIS A 124 12.30 -11.74 -12.27
N MET A 125 13.59 -11.45 -12.08
CA MET A 125 14.35 -11.88 -10.91
C MET A 125 13.74 -11.31 -9.60
N ARG A 126 13.42 -10.02 -9.58
CA ARG A 126 12.80 -9.37 -8.42
C ARG A 126 11.48 -10.02 -8.04
N VAL A 127 10.59 -10.17 -9.01
CA VAL A 127 9.26 -10.76 -8.79
C VAL A 127 9.36 -12.21 -8.32
N SER A 128 10.23 -13.01 -8.96
CA SER A 128 10.45 -14.42 -8.56
C SER A 128 11.00 -14.53 -7.13
N ASN A 129 11.99 -13.71 -6.76
CA ASN A 129 12.58 -13.76 -5.43
C ASN A 129 11.62 -13.21 -4.35
N LEU A 130 10.78 -12.21 -4.68
CA LEU A 130 9.70 -11.77 -3.79
C LEU A 130 8.67 -12.87 -3.58
N ALA A 131 8.20 -13.53 -4.65
CA ALA A 131 7.24 -14.62 -4.55
C ALA A 131 7.79 -15.78 -3.70
N LYS A 132 9.07 -16.19 -3.91
CA LYS A 132 9.74 -17.19 -3.06
C LYS A 132 9.83 -16.77 -1.60
N TYR A 133 10.10 -15.50 -1.31
CA TYR A 133 10.12 -15.03 0.06
C TYR A 133 8.72 -15.12 0.69
N ILE A 134 7.67 -14.69 -0.02
CA ILE A 134 6.28 -14.81 0.46
C ILE A 134 5.89 -16.28 0.67
N GLU A 135 6.35 -17.18 -0.21
CA GLU A 135 6.17 -18.62 -0.05
C GLU A 135 6.82 -19.14 1.25
N SER A 136 8.00 -18.62 1.61
CA SER A 136 8.67 -18.99 2.85
C SER A 136 7.95 -18.52 4.12
N LEU A 137 7.02 -17.56 4.02
CA LEU A 137 6.20 -17.06 5.11
C LEU A 137 4.93 -17.92 5.35
N GLN A 138 4.65 -18.92 4.51
CA GLN A 138 3.41 -19.68 4.62
C GLN A 138 3.30 -20.39 5.98
N ALA A 139 2.13 -20.28 6.62
CA ALA A 139 1.81 -21.02 7.84
C ALA A 139 1.82 -22.53 7.52
N LYS A 140 2.46 -23.28 8.40
CA LYS A 140 2.53 -24.75 8.34
C LYS A 140 1.22 -25.39 8.81
#